data_f6beeb2f2544828efac37599725f1679
#
_entry.id   f6beeb2f2544828efac37599725f1679
#
_cell.length_a   1.000
_cell.length_b   1.000
_cell.length_c   1.000
_cell.angle_alpha   90.00
_cell.angle_beta   90.00
_cell.angle_gamma   90.00
#
_symmetry.space_group_name_H-M   'P 1'
#
loop_
_entity.id
_entity.type
_entity.pdbx_description
1 polymer ?
#
loop_
_entity_poly.entity_id
_entity_poly.type
_entity_poly.pdbx_seq_one_letter_code
_entity_poly.pdbx_strand_id
1 'polypeptide(L)'
;MGGSSAAVSHVIIDCNDPERLASFWGALLGRAVVARTGPYVWLSREEGLGMGFQQVADPKIVKNRLHLDLATPDLMAERRRVEQLGGRRAEGYEAGGFLVMADPEGNEFCLIPEGRIDVDDQGRATYGGEGLSVPTRPDR
;
A
#
# COMPACT_ATOMS: atom_id res chain seq x y z
N MET A 1 -13.21 -21.67 22.85
CA MET A 1 -12.16 -21.12 22.04
C MET A 1 -11.74 -19.75 22.53
N GLY A 2 -10.51 -19.60 22.92
CA GLY A 2 -10.01 -18.32 23.37
C GLY A 2 -9.77 -17.36 22.19
N GLY A 3 -10.52 -16.27 22.16
CA GLY A 3 -10.24 -15.20 21.22
C GLY A 3 -9.06 -14.37 21.68
N SER A 4 -8.38 -13.73 20.74
CA SER A 4 -7.38 -12.72 21.09
C SER A 4 -8.07 -11.46 21.59
N SER A 5 -7.48 -10.81 22.61
CA SER A 5 -7.91 -9.50 23.07
C SER A 5 -7.30 -8.38 22.23
N ALA A 6 -6.36 -8.70 21.31
CA ALA A 6 -5.74 -7.73 20.42
C ALA A 6 -6.35 -7.80 19.04
N ALA A 7 -6.54 -6.65 18.42
CA ALA A 7 -7.02 -6.54 17.06
C ALA A 7 -6.28 -5.36 16.38
N VAL A 8 -6.05 -5.48 15.06
CA VAL A 8 -5.44 -4.39 14.32
C VAL A 8 -6.45 -3.25 14.16
N SER A 9 -6.13 -2.09 14.72
CA SER A 9 -7.00 -0.92 14.69
C SER A 9 -6.68 -0.01 13.51
N HIS A 10 -5.41 0.30 13.30
CA HIS A 10 -4.95 1.27 12.31
C HIS A 10 -3.69 0.80 11.62
N VAL A 11 -3.50 1.29 10.41
CA VAL A 11 -2.21 1.31 9.74
C VAL A 11 -1.66 2.72 9.90
N ILE A 12 -0.50 2.85 10.50
CA ILE A 12 0.17 4.15 10.68
C ILE A 12 1.44 4.14 9.85
N ILE A 13 1.58 5.14 8.98
CA ILE A 13 2.81 5.33 8.21
C ILE A 13 3.61 6.44 8.89
N ASP A 14 4.79 6.10 9.37
CA ASP A 14 5.75 7.08 9.87
C ASP A 14 6.33 7.82 8.66
N CYS A 15 6.42 9.15 8.75
CA CYS A 15 6.80 9.96 7.60
C CYS A 15 7.40 11.29 8.05
N ASN A 16 8.01 12.00 7.12
CA ASN A 16 8.55 13.33 7.43
C ASN A 16 7.49 14.42 7.22
N ASP A 17 6.58 14.22 6.28
CA ASP A 17 5.53 15.18 5.95
C ASP A 17 4.15 14.49 5.93
N PRO A 18 3.49 14.39 7.09
CA PRO A 18 2.20 13.70 7.17
C PRO A 18 1.08 14.37 6.37
N GLU A 19 1.12 15.69 6.16
CA GLU A 19 0.11 16.37 5.33
C GLU A 19 0.21 15.94 3.88
N ARG A 20 1.44 15.84 3.38
CA ARG A 20 1.68 15.41 2.00
C ARG A 20 1.24 13.96 1.80
N LEU A 21 1.60 13.07 2.73
CA LEU A 21 1.22 11.66 2.64
C LEU A 21 -0.27 11.46 2.80
N ALA A 22 -0.91 12.21 3.71
CA ALA A 22 -2.37 12.14 3.87
C ALA A 22 -3.10 12.61 2.61
N SER A 23 -2.57 13.63 1.95
CA SER A 23 -3.13 14.09 0.68
C SER A 23 -3.02 13.03 -0.41
N PHE A 24 -1.85 12.41 -0.54
CA PHE A 24 -1.61 11.35 -1.53
C PHE A 24 -2.51 10.13 -1.26
N TRP A 25 -2.40 9.56 -0.07
CA TRP A 25 -3.12 8.34 0.27
C TRP A 25 -4.61 8.55 0.37
N GLY A 26 -5.04 9.72 0.88
CA GLY A 26 -6.45 10.08 0.92
C GLY A 26 -7.07 10.14 -0.46
N ALA A 27 -6.40 10.79 -1.41
CA ALA A 27 -6.87 10.85 -2.79
C ALA A 27 -6.86 9.47 -3.46
N LEU A 28 -5.78 8.69 -3.24
CA LEU A 28 -5.66 7.37 -3.86
C LEU A 28 -6.73 6.40 -3.36
N LEU A 29 -7.02 6.43 -2.06
CA LEU A 29 -7.97 5.50 -1.43
C LEU A 29 -9.39 6.06 -1.32
N GLY A 30 -9.61 7.31 -1.75
CA GLY A 30 -10.93 7.94 -1.65
C GLY A 30 -11.34 8.23 -0.21
N ARG A 31 -10.39 8.58 0.65
CA ARG A 31 -10.64 8.87 2.07
C ARG A 31 -10.27 10.32 2.37
N ALA A 32 -11.11 10.99 3.16
CA ALA A 32 -10.87 12.37 3.56
C ALA A 32 -9.97 12.45 4.80
N VAL A 33 -9.21 13.53 4.91
CA VAL A 33 -8.53 13.87 6.18
C VAL A 33 -9.61 14.35 7.16
N VAL A 34 -9.68 13.71 8.32
CA VAL A 34 -10.74 14.01 9.31
C VAL A 34 -10.23 14.59 10.60
N ALA A 35 -8.93 14.45 10.89
CA ALA A 35 -8.39 14.96 12.15
C ALA A 35 -6.88 15.16 12.06
N ARG A 36 -6.41 16.09 12.87
CA ARG A 36 -4.99 16.36 13.11
C ARG A 36 -4.79 16.43 14.61
N THR A 37 -3.94 15.55 15.15
CA THR A 37 -3.69 15.53 16.59
C THR A 37 -2.18 15.34 16.83
N GLY A 38 -1.53 16.40 17.34
CA GLY A 38 -0.08 16.36 17.56
C GLY A 38 0.67 16.05 16.27
N PRO A 39 1.51 15.01 16.26
CA PRO A 39 2.28 14.62 15.06
C PRO A 39 1.47 13.81 14.06
N TYR A 40 0.17 13.61 14.29
CA TYR A 40 -0.65 12.71 13.49
C TYR A 40 -1.60 13.45 12.58
N VAL A 41 -1.79 12.91 11.36
CA VAL A 41 -2.88 13.27 10.45
C VAL A 41 -3.66 12.00 10.16
N TRP A 42 -4.99 12.05 10.28
CA TRP A 42 -5.86 10.90 10.20
C TRP A 42 -6.78 10.97 9.00
N LEU A 43 -6.92 9.84 8.30
CA LEU A 43 -7.93 9.69 7.26
C LEU A 43 -9.23 9.16 7.86
N SER A 44 -10.35 9.40 7.14
CA SER A 44 -11.63 8.82 7.52
C SER A 44 -11.55 7.31 7.58
N ARG A 45 -12.18 6.73 8.62
CA ARG A 45 -12.25 5.29 8.77
C ARG A 45 -13.42 4.78 7.92
N GLU A 46 -13.08 4.10 6.86
CA GLU A 46 -14.04 3.35 6.08
C GLU A 46 -14.22 1.96 6.71
N GLU A 47 -14.80 1.03 6.01
CA GLU A 47 -14.89 -0.34 6.51
C GLU A 47 -13.49 -0.91 6.78
N GLY A 48 -13.33 -1.56 7.92
CA GLY A 48 -12.08 -2.20 8.30
C GLY A 48 -11.13 -1.28 9.03
N LEU A 49 -9.86 -1.24 8.59
CA LEU A 49 -8.78 -0.57 9.30
C LEU A 49 -8.80 0.94 9.12
N GLY A 50 -8.47 1.68 10.18
CA GLY A 50 -8.15 3.08 10.08
C GLY A 50 -6.77 3.28 9.48
N MET A 51 -6.48 4.50 9.05
CA MET A 51 -5.18 4.87 8.49
C MET A 51 -4.79 6.26 8.94
N GLY A 52 -3.53 6.41 9.29
CA GLY A 52 -2.98 7.68 9.72
C GLY A 52 -1.51 7.81 9.39
N PHE A 53 -0.99 9.01 9.61
CA PHE A 53 0.39 9.36 9.29
C PHE A 53 0.97 10.07 10.49
N GLN A 54 2.15 9.61 10.94
CA GLN A 54 2.82 10.18 12.09
C GLN A 54 4.13 10.82 11.66
N GLN A 55 4.33 12.09 12.04
CA GLN A 55 5.58 12.77 11.75
C GLN A 55 6.70 12.19 12.60
N VAL A 56 7.78 11.81 11.93
CA VAL A 56 9.03 11.37 12.55
C VAL A 56 10.19 12.08 11.87
N ALA A 57 11.33 12.13 12.54
CA ALA A 57 12.53 12.76 12.01
C ALA A 57 13.32 11.82 11.09
N ASP A 58 13.16 10.52 11.27
CA ASP A 58 13.93 9.50 10.56
C ASP A 58 13.66 9.53 9.06
N PRO A 59 14.69 9.53 8.21
CA PRO A 59 14.47 9.45 6.77
C PRO A 59 14.12 8.03 6.35
N LYS A 60 13.36 7.92 5.25
CA LYS A 60 13.10 6.63 4.62
C LYS A 60 14.34 6.24 3.81
N ILE A 61 15.08 5.23 4.25
CA ILE A 61 16.33 4.80 3.63
C ILE A 61 16.20 3.39 3.04
N VAL A 62 15.74 2.42 3.84
CA VAL A 62 15.69 1.02 3.43
C VAL A 62 14.28 0.66 2.97
N LYS A 63 14.17 -0.49 2.30
CA LYS A 63 12.87 -1.04 1.88
C LYS A 63 11.96 -1.21 3.10
N ASN A 64 10.68 -0.86 2.95
CA ASN A 64 9.68 -1.11 3.97
C ASN A 64 9.63 -2.60 4.33
N ARG A 65 9.56 -2.88 5.62
CA ARG A 65 9.41 -4.27 6.12
C ARG A 65 7.95 -4.73 6.08
N LEU A 66 7.03 -3.79 5.98
CA LEU A 66 5.60 -4.03 5.83
C LEU A 66 5.12 -3.19 4.66
N HIS A 67 4.42 -3.77 3.71
CA HIS A 67 3.84 -3.01 2.62
C HIS A 67 2.36 -3.37 2.43
N LEU A 68 1.63 -2.46 1.83
CA LEU A 68 0.22 -2.66 1.51
C LEU A 68 0.10 -3.15 0.07
N ASP A 69 -0.86 -4.05 -0.19
CA ASP A 69 -1.30 -4.40 -1.53
C ASP A 69 -2.64 -3.73 -1.78
N LEU A 70 -2.73 -2.98 -2.87
CA LEU A 70 -3.98 -2.35 -3.29
C LEU A 70 -4.53 -3.11 -4.50
N ALA A 71 -5.72 -3.66 -4.35
CA ALA A 71 -6.38 -4.37 -5.45
C ALA A 71 -7.08 -3.38 -6.36
N THR A 72 -6.94 -3.57 -7.66
CA THR A 72 -7.56 -2.69 -8.66
C THR A 72 -8.02 -3.50 -9.87
N PRO A 73 -9.13 -3.09 -10.52
CA PRO A 73 -9.55 -3.74 -11.76
C PRO A 73 -8.67 -3.40 -12.97
N ASP A 74 -7.83 -2.36 -12.88
CA ASP A 74 -7.00 -1.91 -13.99
C ASP A 74 -5.65 -1.41 -13.49
N LEU A 75 -4.65 -2.28 -13.55
CA LEU A 75 -3.30 -1.98 -13.06
C LEU A 75 -2.70 -0.74 -13.72
N MET A 76 -2.85 -0.61 -15.03
CA MET A 76 -2.22 0.49 -15.76
C MET A 76 -2.89 1.83 -15.49
N ALA A 77 -4.22 1.83 -15.38
CA ALA A 77 -4.95 3.04 -15.00
C ALA A 77 -4.59 3.48 -13.59
N GLU A 78 -4.47 2.53 -12.66
CA GLU A 78 -4.12 2.84 -11.29
C GLU A 78 -2.67 3.30 -11.18
N ARG A 79 -1.76 2.72 -11.96
CA ARG A 79 -0.38 3.20 -12.04
C ARG A 79 -0.33 4.68 -12.45
N ARG A 80 -1.08 5.05 -13.50
CA ARG A 80 -1.13 6.45 -13.96
C ARG A 80 -1.67 7.36 -12.86
N ARG A 81 -2.69 6.90 -12.15
CA ARG A 81 -3.27 7.67 -11.05
C ARG A 81 -2.27 7.89 -9.93
N VAL A 82 -1.53 6.86 -9.53
CA VAL A 82 -0.46 6.98 -8.52
C VAL A 82 0.57 8.02 -8.95
N GLU A 83 1.00 7.96 -10.22
CA GLU A 83 1.98 8.90 -10.75
C GLU A 83 1.45 10.34 -10.79
N GLN A 84 0.19 10.53 -11.16
CA GLN A 84 -0.45 11.85 -11.14
C GLN A 84 -0.55 12.44 -9.74
N LEU A 85 -0.69 11.60 -8.74
CA LEU A 85 -0.80 12.04 -7.34
C LEU A 85 0.55 12.29 -6.67
N GLY A 86 1.65 11.99 -7.34
CA GLY A 86 2.99 12.24 -6.84
C GLY A 86 3.78 11.00 -6.41
N GLY A 87 3.22 9.81 -6.61
CA GLY A 87 3.94 8.57 -6.44
C GLY A 87 4.72 8.19 -7.68
N ARG A 88 5.36 7.05 -7.65
CA ARG A 88 6.15 6.56 -8.79
C ARG A 88 6.23 5.05 -8.77
N ARG A 89 6.66 4.48 -9.89
CA ARG A 89 7.03 3.07 -9.93
C ARG A 89 8.35 2.88 -9.20
N ALA A 90 8.42 1.89 -8.30
CA ALA A 90 9.67 1.55 -7.64
C ALA A 90 10.57 0.79 -8.60
N GLU A 91 11.84 1.17 -8.65
CA GLU A 91 12.83 0.53 -9.51
C GLU A 91 13.37 -0.74 -8.86
N GLY A 92 13.93 -1.62 -9.70
CA GLY A 92 14.57 -2.84 -9.24
C GLY A 92 13.63 -4.01 -9.01
N TYR A 93 12.37 -3.89 -9.42
CA TYR A 93 11.37 -4.95 -9.26
C TYR A 93 10.85 -5.40 -10.62
N GLU A 94 10.89 -6.70 -10.85
CA GLU A 94 10.34 -7.28 -12.07
C GLU A 94 8.81 -7.23 -12.05
N ALA A 95 8.22 -7.01 -13.21
CA ALA A 95 6.78 -7.09 -13.36
C ALA A 95 6.37 -8.55 -13.44
N GLY A 96 5.58 -8.99 -12.50
CA GLY A 96 5.11 -10.37 -12.44
C GLY A 96 3.60 -10.47 -12.27
N GLY A 97 2.85 -9.59 -12.93
CA GLY A 97 1.41 -9.52 -12.78
C GLY A 97 0.95 -8.59 -11.67
N PHE A 98 1.89 -7.90 -11.03
CA PHE A 98 1.63 -6.84 -10.07
C PHE A 98 2.68 -5.74 -10.26
N LEU A 99 2.44 -4.58 -9.67
CA LEU A 99 3.35 -3.45 -9.77
C LEU A 99 3.78 -3.00 -8.37
N VAL A 100 5.09 -2.77 -8.20
CA VAL A 100 5.61 -2.16 -6.98
C VAL A 100 5.71 -0.66 -7.22
N MET A 101 5.02 0.11 -6.38
CA MET A 101 4.97 1.55 -6.46
C MET A 101 5.61 2.15 -5.21
N ALA A 102 5.86 3.45 -5.23
CA ALA A 102 6.30 4.18 -4.05
C ALA A 102 5.45 5.44 -3.88
N ASP A 103 5.15 5.77 -2.64
CA ASP A 103 4.46 7.01 -2.32
C ASP A 103 5.43 8.20 -2.40
N PRO A 104 4.98 9.45 -2.18
CA PRO A 104 5.87 10.61 -2.30
C PRO A 104 7.09 10.61 -1.40
N GLU A 105 7.10 9.84 -0.32
CA GLU A 105 8.27 9.70 0.55
C GLU A 105 9.06 8.40 0.29
N GLY A 106 8.68 7.64 -0.73
CA GLY A 106 9.39 6.43 -1.10
C GLY A 106 8.92 5.17 -0.40
N ASN A 107 7.81 5.20 0.32
CA ASN A 107 7.26 4.00 0.95
C ASN A 107 6.69 3.09 -0.13
N GLU A 108 7.20 1.86 -0.19
CA GLU A 108 6.78 0.89 -1.21
C GLU A 108 5.40 0.31 -0.88
N PHE A 109 4.60 0.14 -1.91
CA PHE A 109 3.33 -0.57 -1.86
C PHE A 109 3.08 -1.22 -3.22
N CYS A 110 2.17 -2.18 -3.28
CA CYS A 110 1.91 -2.90 -4.52
C CYS A 110 0.51 -2.60 -5.04
N LEU A 111 0.39 -2.60 -6.36
CA LEU A 111 -0.89 -2.67 -7.05
C LEU A 111 -1.04 -4.09 -7.55
N ILE A 112 -2.15 -4.73 -7.19
CA ILE A 112 -2.44 -6.10 -7.60
C ILE A 112 -3.78 -6.16 -8.32
N PRO A 113 -3.98 -7.13 -9.23
CA PRO A 113 -5.29 -7.32 -9.84
C PRO A 113 -6.32 -7.69 -8.78
N GLU A 114 -7.58 -7.26 -9.00
CA GLU A 114 -8.69 -7.72 -8.17
C GLU A 114 -8.88 -9.21 -8.33
N GLY A 115 -9.41 -9.82 -7.27
CA GLY A 115 -9.76 -11.20 -7.25
C GLY A 115 -8.96 -12.00 -6.25
N ARG A 116 -9.11 -13.30 -6.36
CA ARG A 116 -8.53 -14.25 -5.45
C ARG A 116 -7.07 -14.48 -5.76
N ILE A 117 -6.27 -14.65 -4.73
CA ILE A 117 -4.88 -15.11 -4.86
C ILE A 117 -4.87 -16.61 -4.56
N ASP A 118 -4.43 -17.39 -5.53
CA ASP A 118 -4.22 -18.83 -5.36
C ASP A 118 -2.74 -19.12 -5.37
N VAL A 119 -2.31 -20.01 -4.49
CA VAL A 119 -0.93 -20.47 -4.44
C VAL A 119 -0.89 -21.95 -4.78
N ASP A 120 -0.12 -22.31 -5.79
CA ASP A 120 0.02 -23.70 -6.19
C ASP A 120 0.98 -24.47 -5.26
N ASP A 121 1.15 -25.78 -5.52
CA ASP A 121 2.00 -26.65 -4.71
C ASP A 121 3.49 -26.35 -4.86
N GLN A 122 3.88 -25.49 -5.79
CA GLN A 122 5.25 -25.03 -5.94
C GLN A 122 5.44 -23.62 -5.37
N GLY A 123 4.44 -23.08 -4.68
CA GLY A 123 4.51 -21.77 -4.05
C GLY A 123 4.35 -20.60 -5.00
N ARG A 124 3.85 -20.83 -6.22
CA ARG A 124 3.60 -19.74 -7.17
C ARG A 124 2.23 -19.17 -6.93
N ALA A 125 2.16 -17.84 -6.90
CA ALA A 125 0.89 -17.13 -6.71
C ALA A 125 0.24 -16.83 -8.06
N THR A 126 -1.08 -16.97 -8.11
CA THR A 126 -1.91 -16.58 -9.26
C THR A 126 -2.93 -15.57 -8.77
N TYR A 127 -2.99 -14.42 -9.42
CA TYR A 127 -3.89 -13.33 -9.06
C TYR A 127 -5.10 -13.31 -9.97
N GLY A 128 -6.26 -13.01 -9.37
CA GLY A 128 -7.49 -12.78 -10.12
C GLY A 128 -8.11 -14.02 -10.75
N GLY A 129 -7.59 -15.19 -10.51
CA GLY A 129 -8.09 -16.43 -11.11
C GLY A 129 -7.92 -16.52 -12.63
N GLU A 130 -7.16 -15.62 -13.23
CA GLU A 130 -6.96 -15.52 -14.69
C GLU A 130 -5.64 -16.15 -15.16
N GLY A 131 -4.97 -16.88 -14.30
CA GLY A 131 -3.72 -17.55 -14.66
C GLY A 131 -2.51 -16.65 -14.74
N LEU A 132 -2.57 -15.45 -14.19
CA LEU A 132 -1.41 -14.57 -14.10
C LEU A 132 -0.47 -15.11 -13.03
N SER A 133 0.60 -15.74 -13.45
CA SER A 133 1.65 -16.22 -12.54
C SER A 133 2.59 -15.10 -12.20
N VAL A 134 2.85 -14.92 -10.90
CA VAL A 134 3.82 -13.95 -10.42
C VAL A 134 4.83 -14.64 -9.51
N PRO A 135 6.07 -14.13 -9.42
CA PRO A 135 7.02 -14.64 -8.44
C PRO A 135 6.48 -14.39 -7.03
N THR A 136 6.82 -15.29 -6.10
CA THR A 136 6.42 -15.13 -4.70
C THR A 136 7.12 -13.98 -4.02
N ARG A 137 8.15 -13.42 -4.64
CA ARG A 137 8.81 -12.21 -4.18
C ARG A 137 9.40 -11.49 -5.39
N PRO A 138 9.41 -10.15 -5.38
CA PRO A 138 10.01 -9.42 -6.47
C PRO A 138 11.53 -9.57 -6.45
N ASP A 139 12.14 -9.56 -7.63
CA ASP A 139 13.58 -9.49 -7.78
C ASP A 139 14.05 -8.06 -7.50
N ARG A 140 15.25 -7.95 -7.03
CA ARG A 140 15.87 -6.68 -6.74
C ARG A 140 17.09 -6.43 -7.62
#